data_95f7e2ced5e2027638ac86e2cd3abb48
#
_entry.id   95f7e2ced5e2027638ac86e2cd3abb48
#
_cell.length_a   1.000
_cell.length_b   1.000
_cell.length_c   1.000
_cell.angle_alpha   90.00
_cell.angle_beta   90.00
_cell.angle_gamma   90.00
#
_symmetry.space_group_name_H-M   'P 1'
#
loop_
_entity.id
_entity.type
_entity.pdbx_description
1 polymer ?
#
loop_
_entity_poly.entity_id
_entity_poly.type
_entity_poly.pdbx_seq_one_letter_code
_entity_poly.pdbx_strand_id
1 'polypeptide(L)'
;EHKHFTMCKDPQKNIWFCDPKGIGTAGYGLCFSATDMAKIGQLCLDKGFHNGKQIVSSKWIEEMIKPNYRCGDEFRNMSYGYLWWIVDENKHIFAAIGNSGNVIYVNPSENTVIAVTSYFKPTIFDRIDFLQKYIEPCISI
;
A
#
# COMPACT_ATOMS: atom_id res chain seq x y z
N GLU A 1 23.34 -5.26 7.16
CA GLU A 1 22.92 -4.11 6.33
C GLU A 1 22.24 -4.63 5.09
N HIS A 2 20.92 -4.42 4.96
CA HIS A 2 20.22 -4.77 3.74
C HIS A 2 20.70 -3.85 2.62
N LYS A 3 21.35 -4.40 1.61
CA LYS A 3 21.86 -3.67 0.43
C LYS A 3 20.79 -2.83 -0.28
N HIS A 4 19.51 -3.11 -0.05
CA HIS A 4 18.38 -2.36 -0.60
C HIS A 4 18.27 -0.92 -0.09
N PHE A 5 18.70 -0.63 1.15
CA PHE A 5 18.66 0.72 1.72
C PHE A 5 19.75 1.66 1.23
N THR A 6 20.87 1.12 0.77
CA THR A 6 21.97 1.94 0.26
C THR A 6 21.76 2.43 -1.18
N MET A 7 20.78 1.88 -1.88
CA MET A 7 20.52 2.22 -3.29
C MET A 7 19.54 3.39 -3.47
N CYS A 8 18.77 3.76 -2.44
CA CYS A 8 17.89 4.94 -2.44
C CYS A 8 18.62 6.20 -1.97
N LYS A 9 19.83 6.46 -2.45
CA LYS A 9 20.62 7.64 -2.05
C LYS A 9 20.12 8.96 -2.63
N ASP A 10 19.25 8.93 -3.61
CA ASP A 10 18.67 10.12 -4.23
C ASP A 10 17.14 10.11 -4.05
N PRO A 11 16.62 10.81 -3.03
CA PRO A 11 15.19 10.86 -2.79
C PRO A 11 14.40 11.59 -3.89
N GLN A 12 15.08 12.21 -4.85
CA GLN A 12 14.43 12.90 -5.99
C GLN A 12 14.25 12.00 -7.21
N LYS A 13 14.83 10.78 -7.19
CA LYS A 13 14.67 9.81 -8.28
C LYS A 13 13.82 8.65 -7.81
N ASN A 14 12.62 8.53 -8.34
CA ASN A 14 11.85 7.31 -8.25
C ASN A 14 12.64 6.18 -8.90
N ILE A 15 13.07 5.21 -8.11
CA ILE A 15 13.85 4.07 -8.59
C ILE A 15 12.96 2.83 -8.52
N TRP A 16 12.93 2.09 -9.60
CA TRP A 16 12.31 0.78 -9.65
C TRP A 16 13.34 -0.26 -10.03
N PHE A 17 13.47 -1.30 -9.22
CA PHE A 17 14.35 -2.42 -9.55
C PHE A 17 13.80 -3.18 -10.73
N CYS A 18 14.65 -3.37 -11.73
CA CYS A 18 14.31 -4.07 -12.96
C CYS A 18 15.24 -5.27 -13.17
N ASP A 19 14.75 -6.25 -13.92
CA ASP A 19 15.60 -7.30 -14.45
C ASP A 19 16.55 -6.76 -15.56
N PRO A 20 17.48 -7.59 -16.07
CA PRO A 20 18.39 -7.16 -17.16
C PRO A 20 17.68 -6.73 -18.46
N LYS A 21 16.39 -7.04 -18.63
CA LYS A 21 15.57 -6.63 -19.77
C LYS A 21 14.78 -5.34 -19.51
N GLY A 22 14.94 -4.73 -18.33
CA GLY A 22 14.23 -3.52 -17.94
C GLY A 22 12.80 -3.76 -17.42
N ILE A 23 12.42 -5.00 -17.12
CA ILE A 23 11.10 -5.32 -16.55
C ILE A 23 11.15 -5.09 -15.03
N GLY A 24 10.30 -4.21 -14.54
CA GLY A 24 10.22 -3.89 -13.12
C GLY A 24 9.72 -5.08 -12.28
N THR A 25 10.30 -5.24 -11.08
CA THR A 25 9.85 -6.25 -10.11
C THR A 25 8.46 -5.88 -9.59
N ALA A 26 7.55 -6.86 -9.52
CA ALA A 26 6.17 -6.59 -9.12
C ALA A 26 5.98 -6.44 -7.62
N GLY A 27 6.67 -7.24 -6.81
CA GLY A 27 6.41 -7.35 -5.37
C GLY A 27 7.31 -6.50 -4.47
N TYR A 28 8.35 -5.84 -5.00
CA TYR A 28 9.33 -5.07 -4.21
C TYR A 28 10.18 -4.14 -5.07
N GLY A 29 10.99 -3.31 -4.42
CA GLY A 29 12.03 -2.53 -5.09
C GLY A 29 11.55 -1.24 -5.75
N LEU A 30 10.34 -0.81 -5.49
CA LEU A 30 9.82 0.49 -5.91
C LEU A 30 10.06 1.52 -4.81
N CYS A 31 10.78 2.59 -5.14
CA CYS A 31 11.10 3.69 -4.22
C CYS A 31 10.26 4.91 -4.55
N PHE A 32 9.34 5.24 -3.66
CA PHE A 32 8.47 6.40 -3.79
C PHE A 32 8.54 7.30 -2.55
N SER A 33 8.24 8.58 -2.74
CA SER A 33 7.90 9.47 -1.64
C SER A 33 6.53 9.10 -1.04
N ALA A 34 6.25 9.53 0.19
CA ALA A 34 4.93 9.35 0.79
C ALA A 34 3.83 9.98 -0.09
N THR A 35 4.11 11.13 -0.70
CA THR A 35 3.18 11.80 -1.63
C THR A 35 2.86 10.93 -2.86
N ASP A 36 3.87 10.26 -3.44
CA ASP A 36 3.64 9.41 -4.61
C ASP A 36 2.90 8.13 -4.23
N MET A 37 3.19 7.57 -3.05
CA MET A 37 2.43 6.46 -2.47
C MET A 37 0.96 6.83 -2.26
N ALA A 38 0.68 8.04 -1.77
CA ALA A 38 -0.69 8.54 -1.60
C ALA A 38 -1.43 8.65 -2.94
N LYS A 39 -0.76 9.07 -4.02
CA LYS A 39 -1.37 9.09 -5.37
C LYS A 39 -1.76 7.69 -5.86
N ILE A 40 -0.97 6.67 -5.54
CA ILE A 40 -1.32 5.28 -5.86
C ILE A 40 -2.54 4.84 -5.05
N GLY A 41 -2.58 5.13 -3.77
CA GLY A 41 -3.74 4.87 -2.93
C GLY A 41 -4.99 5.58 -3.43
N GLN A 42 -4.86 6.85 -3.83
CA GLN A 42 -5.96 7.63 -4.41
C GLN A 42 -6.45 7.02 -5.72
N LEU A 43 -5.56 6.59 -6.60
CA LEU A 43 -5.94 5.89 -7.83
C LEU A 43 -6.75 4.62 -7.54
N CYS A 44 -6.39 3.87 -6.48
CA CYS A 44 -7.15 2.69 -6.07
C CYS A 44 -8.52 3.08 -5.48
N LEU A 45 -8.58 4.11 -4.64
CA LEU A 45 -9.82 4.66 -4.08
C LEU A 45 -10.79 5.11 -5.18
N ASP A 46 -10.26 5.79 -6.21
CA ASP A 46 -10.99 6.26 -7.39
C ASP A 46 -11.23 5.16 -8.43
N LYS A 47 -11.12 3.88 -8.04
CA LYS A 47 -11.34 2.71 -8.91
C LYS A 47 -10.55 2.77 -10.22
N GLY A 48 -9.32 3.27 -10.14
CA GLY A 48 -8.39 3.34 -11.26
C GLY A 48 -8.59 4.52 -12.21
N PHE A 49 -9.48 5.47 -11.85
CA PHE A 49 -9.75 6.67 -12.66
C PHE A 49 -8.89 7.84 -12.16
N HIS A 50 -8.29 8.59 -13.07
CA HIS A 50 -7.49 9.77 -12.74
C HIS A 50 -7.48 10.79 -13.89
N ASN A 51 -7.70 12.07 -13.58
CA ASN A 51 -7.68 13.19 -14.53
C ASN A 51 -8.45 12.93 -15.82
N GLY A 52 -9.69 12.44 -15.70
CA GLY A 52 -10.57 12.19 -16.85
C GLY A 52 -10.24 10.91 -17.63
N LYS A 53 -9.33 10.06 -17.15
CA LYS A 53 -8.93 8.82 -17.82
C LYS A 53 -8.99 7.62 -16.88
N GLN A 54 -9.40 6.48 -17.41
CA GLN A 54 -9.26 5.20 -16.76
C GLN A 54 -7.84 4.69 -16.97
N ILE A 55 -7.00 4.78 -15.93
CA ILE A 55 -5.59 4.34 -15.94
C ILE A 55 -5.50 2.83 -15.73
N VAL A 56 -6.25 2.33 -14.75
CA VAL A 56 -6.40 0.89 -14.45
C VAL A 56 -7.88 0.58 -14.44
N SER A 57 -8.31 -0.53 -15.05
CA SER A 57 -9.74 -0.85 -15.09
C SER A 57 -10.32 -1.02 -13.67
N SER A 58 -11.53 -0.51 -13.44
CA SER A 58 -12.22 -0.67 -12.15
C SER A 58 -12.37 -2.15 -11.77
N LYS A 59 -12.65 -2.99 -12.76
CA LYS A 59 -12.72 -4.44 -12.58
C LYS A 59 -11.42 -5.04 -12.05
N TRP A 60 -10.26 -4.52 -12.49
CA TRP A 60 -8.96 -4.99 -11.97
C TRP A 60 -8.71 -4.49 -10.55
N ILE A 61 -9.06 -3.24 -10.24
CA ILE A 61 -8.97 -2.74 -8.86
C ILE A 61 -9.82 -3.60 -7.93
N GLU A 62 -11.07 -3.90 -8.31
CA GLU A 62 -11.95 -4.77 -7.53
C GLU A 62 -11.39 -6.18 -7.37
N GLU A 63 -10.79 -6.73 -8.43
CA GLU A 63 -10.19 -8.07 -8.40
C GLU A 63 -8.96 -8.13 -7.49
N MET A 64 -8.08 -7.12 -7.53
CA MET A 64 -6.84 -7.15 -6.76
C MET A 64 -7.04 -7.02 -5.24
N ILE A 65 -8.17 -6.45 -4.81
CA ILE A 65 -8.51 -6.30 -3.38
C ILE A 65 -9.51 -7.36 -2.88
N LYS A 66 -9.80 -8.40 -3.65
CA LYS A 66 -10.58 -9.52 -3.15
C LYS A 66 -9.82 -10.30 -2.09
N PRO A 67 -10.50 -10.79 -1.04
CA PRO A 67 -9.89 -11.63 -0.01
C PRO A 67 -9.66 -13.06 -0.54
N ASN A 68 -8.63 -13.23 -1.37
CA ASN A 68 -8.32 -14.51 -2.02
C ASN A 68 -7.72 -15.53 -1.06
N TYR A 69 -7.01 -15.07 -0.03
CA TYR A 69 -6.36 -15.92 0.95
C TYR A 69 -6.49 -15.32 2.34
N ARG A 70 -6.95 -16.13 3.31
CA ARG A 70 -7.00 -15.71 4.72
C ARG A 70 -5.71 -16.09 5.41
N CYS A 71 -5.04 -15.10 5.97
CA CYS A 71 -3.80 -15.26 6.70
C CYS A 71 -4.07 -15.66 8.16
N GLY A 72 -3.07 -16.24 8.83
CA GLY A 72 -3.16 -16.64 10.23
C GLY A 72 -3.04 -15.47 11.22
N ASP A 73 -3.04 -15.83 12.52
CA ASP A 73 -2.96 -14.88 13.63
C ASP A 73 -1.72 -14.00 13.59
N GLU A 74 -0.60 -14.52 13.10
CA GLU A 74 0.65 -13.78 12.89
C GLU A 74 0.48 -12.59 11.93
N PHE A 75 -0.53 -12.62 11.07
CA PHE A 75 -0.94 -11.55 10.16
C PHE A 75 -2.27 -10.92 10.59
N ARG A 76 -2.65 -11.02 11.88
CA ARG A 76 -3.88 -10.44 12.45
C ARG A 76 -5.16 -10.93 11.78
N ASN A 77 -5.15 -12.15 11.28
CA ASN A 77 -6.27 -12.75 10.55
C ASN A 77 -6.76 -11.89 9.36
N MET A 78 -5.91 -10.98 8.84
CA MET A 78 -6.23 -10.25 7.63
C MET A 78 -6.30 -11.20 6.44
N SER A 79 -7.02 -10.81 5.42
CA SER A 79 -7.01 -11.50 4.14
C SER A 79 -5.99 -10.85 3.18
N TYR A 80 -5.61 -11.57 2.13
CA TYR A 80 -4.66 -11.10 1.13
C TYR A 80 -5.23 -11.28 -0.29
N GLY A 81 -5.15 -10.20 -1.06
CA GLY A 81 -5.49 -10.18 -2.47
C GLY A 81 -4.24 -10.26 -3.35
N TYR A 82 -4.21 -9.51 -4.44
CA TYR A 82 -3.02 -9.41 -5.30
C TYR A 82 -2.13 -8.27 -4.83
N LEU A 83 -1.16 -8.57 -3.94
CA LEU A 83 -0.21 -7.64 -3.30
C LEU A 83 -0.85 -6.61 -2.35
N TRP A 84 -2.14 -6.77 -2.03
CA TRP A 84 -2.86 -5.94 -1.07
C TRP A 84 -3.38 -6.77 0.09
N TRP A 85 -3.19 -6.26 1.29
CA TRP A 85 -3.80 -6.77 2.51
C TRP A 85 -5.22 -6.23 2.62
N ILE A 86 -6.16 -7.10 2.93
CA ILE A 86 -7.53 -6.72 3.25
C ILE A 86 -7.62 -6.60 4.76
N VAL A 87 -7.60 -5.36 5.23
CA VAL A 87 -7.52 -5.02 6.66
C VAL A 87 -8.85 -5.20 7.35
N ASP A 88 -9.93 -4.80 6.69
CA ASP A 88 -11.31 -4.97 7.16
C ASP A 88 -12.22 -5.24 5.96
N GLU A 89 -12.74 -6.46 5.89
CA GLU A 89 -13.62 -6.89 4.80
C GLU A 89 -14.97 -6.17 4.81
N ASN A 90 -15.51 -5.85 6.01
CA ASN A 90 -16.82 -5.21 6.14
C ASN A 90 -16.78 -3.73 5.74
N LYS A 91 -15.69 -3.04 6.06
CA LYS A 91 -15.46 -1.64 5.71
C LYS A 91 -14.72 -1.47 4.38
N HIS A 92 -14.39 -2.58 3.72
CA HIS A 92 -13.59 -2.60 2.49
C HIS A 92 -12.24 -1.86 2.62
N ILE A 93 -11.63 -1.90 3.82
CA ILE A 93 -10.33 -1.29 4.07
C ILE A 93 -9.23 -2.22 3.57
N PHE A 94 -8.31 -1.67 2.79
CA PHE A 94 -7.18 -2.42 2.27
C PHE A 94 -5.88 -1.62 2.34
N ALA A 95 -4.74 -2.32 2.33
CA ALA A 95 -3.43 -1.68 2.45
C ALA A 95 -2.35 -2.42 1.68
N ALA A 96 -1.42 -1.69 1.08
CA ALA A 96 -0.12 -2.23 0.68
C ALA A 96 0.85 -2.00 1.83
N ILE A 97 1.46 -3.08 2.34
CA ILE A 97 2.34 -3.04 3.52
C ILE A 97 3.68 -3.66 3.14
N GLY A 98 4.74 -2.88 3.22
CA GLY A 98 6.11 -3.33 2.98
C GLY A 98 6.84 -3.73 4.26
N ASN A 99 7.81 -4.64 4.13
CA ASN A 99 8.61 -5.16 5.27
C ASN A 99 9.35 -4.09 6.09
N SER A 100 9.54 -2.90 5.54
CA SER A 100 10.15 -1.77 6.25
C SER A 100 9.14 -0.93 7.05
N GLY A 101 7.85 -1.28 6.99
CA GLY A 101 6.76 -0.50 7.60
C GLY A 101 6.28 0.66 6.73
N ASN A 102 6.58 0.65 5.43
CA ASN A 102 5.94 1.54 4.46
C ASN A 102 4.51 1.06 4.24
N VAL A 103 3.55 1.97 4.24
CA VAL A 103 2.13 1.64 4.13
C VAL A 103 1.44 2.59 3.17
N ILE A 104 0.61 2.03 2.28
CA ILE A 104 -0.47 2.75 1.61
C ILE A 104 -1.76 2.16 2.19
N TYR A 105 -2.51 2.95 2.93
CA TYR A 105 -3.75 2.55 3.57
C TYR A 105 -4.91 3.25 2.89
N VAL A 106 -5.92 2.49 2.50
CA VAL A 106 -7.08 3.01 1.77
C VAL A 106 -8.35 2.62 2.53
N ASN A 107 -9.11 3.61 2.94
CA ASN A 107 -10.41 3.46 3.60
C ASN A 107 -11.52 4.07 2.74
N PRO A 108 -12.21 3.26 1.91
CA PRO A 108 -13.27 3.76 1.05
C PRO A 108 -14.48 4.33 1.81
N SER A 109 -14.80 3.81 3.00
CA SER A 109 -15.95 4.28 3.78
C SER A 109 -15.77 5.70 4.28
N GLU A 110 -14.51 6.12 4.54
CA GLU A 110 -14.15 7.48 4.96
C GLU A 110 -13.56 8.32 3.81
N ASN A 111 -13.60 7.80 2.58
CA ASN A 111 -12.99 8.44 1.41
C ASN A 111 -11.54 8.91 1.67
N THR A 112 -10.75 8.07 2.31
CA THR A 112 -9.44 8.44 2.87
C THR A 112 -8.32 7.55 2.37
N VAL A 113 -7.17 8.18 2.10
CA VAL A 113 -5.90 7.53 1.83
C VAL A 113 -4.84 8.05 2.78
N ILE A 114 -4.10 7.13 3.41
CA ILE A 114 -2.96 7.46 4.25
C ILE A 114 -1.71 6.76 3.70
N ALA A 115 -0.65 7.52 3.50
CA ALA A 115 0.64 6.97 3.10
C ALA A 115 1.70 7.24 4.17
N VAL A 116 2.42 6.20 4.56
CA VAL A 116 3.48 6.27 5.56
C VAL A 116 4.77 5.71 4.98
N THR A 117 5.84 6.49 5.03
CA THR A 117 7.20 6.00 4.84
C THR A 117 7.85 5.76 6.19
N SER A 118 8.61 4.69 6.33
CA SER A 118 9.18 4.30 7.61
C SER A 118 10.57 3.73 7.45
N TYR A 119 11.37 3.84 8.51
CA TYR A 119 12.58 3.04 8.63
C TYR A 119 12.22 1.59 8.93
N PHE A 120 13.12 0.68 8.52
CA PHE A 120 12.97 -0.75 8.77
C PHE A 120 12.72 -1.02 10.27
N LYS A 121 11.62 -1.74 10.54
CA LYS A 121 11.31 -2.32 11.86
C LYS A 121 10.79 -3.75 11.66
N PRO A 122 11.11 -4.67 12.58
CA PRO A 122 10.68 -6.08 12.46
C PRO A 122 9.16 -6.27 12.57
N THR A 123 8.45 -5.38 13.26
CA THR A 123 6.99 -5.45 13.48
C THR A 123 6.26 -4.48 12.57
N ILE A 124 5.92 -4.93 11.37
CA ILE A 124 5.33 -4.05 10.33
C ILE A 124 3.85 -3.75 10.55
N PHE A 125 3.10 -4.66 11.18
CA PHE A 125 1.66 -4.54 11.35
C PHE A 125 1.25 -3.56 12.47
N ASP A 126 2.17 -3.13 13.32
CA ASP A 126 1.95 -2.05 14.30
C ASP A 126 1.47 -0.76 13.63
N ARG A 127 1.82 -0.56 12.34
CA ARG A 127 1.40 0.61 11.57
C ARG A 127 -0.11 0.63 11.36
N ILE A 128 -0.71 -0.53 11.11
CA ILE A 128 -2.15 -0.64 10.94
C ILE A 128 -2.86 -0.25 12.24
N ASP A 129 -2.40 -0.76 13.40
CA ASP A 129 -2.96 -0.37 14.70
C ASP A 129 -2.80 1.13 14.96
N PHE A 130 -1.62 1.67 14.65
CA PHE A 130 -1.35 3.09 14.80
C PHE A 130 -2.31 3.92 13.94
N LEU A 131 -2.49 3.55 12.68
CA LEU A 131 -3.41 4.26 11.79
C LEU A 131 -4.85 4.20 12.29
N GLN A 132 -5.34 3.01 12.62
CA GLN A 132 -6.72 2.82 13.07
C GLN A 132 -7.01 3.46 14.43
N LYS A 133 -6.05 3.43 15.36
CA LYS A 133 -6.25 3.93 16.71
C LYS A 133 -6.06 5.44 16.85
N TYR A 134 -5.12 6.01 16.09
CA TYR A 134 -4.68 7.39 16.33
C TYR A 134 -4.89 8.34 15.15
N ILE A 135 -4.91 7.82 13.93
CA ILE A 135 -5.02 8.68 12.73
C ILE A 135 -6.45 8.72 12.21
N GLU A 136 -7.10 7.57 12.00
CA GLU A 136 -8.48 7.55 11.51
C GLU A 136 -9.43 8.39 12.36
N PRO A 137 -9.41 8.34 13.72
CA PRO A 137 -10.30 9.16 14.53
C PRO A 137 -10.09 10.67 14.38
N CYS A 138 -8.93 11.09 13.86
CA CYS A 138 -8.65 12.52 13.65
C CYS A 138 -9.15 13.03 12.29
N ILE A 139 -9.49 12.15 11.37
CA ILE A 139 -9.92 12.51 10.00
C ILE A 139 -11.38 12.13 9.71
N SER A 140 -11.98 11.27 10.53
CA SER A 140 -13.42 11.00 10.51
C SER A 140 -14.15 12.21 11.11
N ILE A 141 -14.77 13.02 10.25
CA ILE A 141 -15.55 14.23 10.65
C ILE A 141 -17.03 13.88 10.62
#